data_8b12f71ad78a2de93b60a4172496a18d
#
_entry.id   8b12f71ad78a2de93b60a4172496a18d
#
_cell.length_a   1.000
_cell.length_b   1.000
_cell.length_c   1.000
_cell.angle_alpha   90.00
_cell.angle_beta   90.00
_cell.angle_gamma   90.00
#
_symmetry.space_group_name_H-M   'P 1'
#
loop_
_entity.id
_entity.type
_entity.pdbx_description
1 polymer ?
#
loop_
_entity_poly.entity_id
_entity_poly.type
_entity_poly.pdbx_seq_one_letter_code
_entity_poly.pdbx_strand_id
1 'polypeptide(L)'
;MVLFIRQLSGHQGKDTLGRRACGGNAEYPLMDTLTYEISSTAARLVVDEGLEYGPAKRRALKSLGLPARTPLPDNEAVEEAVREHIALFCADTQPGELAALRRLALVWMERLEGFRPHLGGAVWQGTATRLSDIHIQLFCDDPKSAEIALINQQVDYEVRAVNGFNGETVDALSLHARCPELGESVGVHLLVYDHDDLRGALKPDRRGRKPRGDLGAVRALLAEA
;
A
#
# COMPACT_ATOMS: atom_id res chain seq x y z
N MET A 1 -62.57 22.56 48.19
CA MET A 1 -62.61 23.27 49.44
C MET A 1 -61.25 23.85 49.72
N VAL A 2 -61.18 25.24 49.64
CA VAL A 2 -60.23 26.14 50.29
C VAL A 2 -58.72 25.99 49.85
N LEU A 3 -58.24 26.82 48.90
CA LEU A 3 -57.63 28.15 49.02
C LEU A 3 -56.67 28.35 50.20
N PHE A 4 -55.36 28.59 49.85
CA PHE A 4 -54.68 29.73 50.49
C PHE A 4 -53.51 30.20 49.59
N ILE A 5 -53.64 31.43 49.16
CA ILE A 5 -52.64 32.31 48.53
C ILE A 5 -51.71 32.79 49.65
N ARG A 6 -50.39 32.86 49.34
CA ARG A 6 -49.54 33.94 49.90
C ARG A 6 -48.38 34.28 48.98
N GLN A 7 -48.48 35.47 48.50
CA GLN A 7 -47.47 36.28 47.82
C GLN A 7 -46.46 36.82 48.84
N LEU A 8 -45.17 36.93 48.47
CA LEU A 8 -44.25 38.01 48.87
C LEU A 8 -42.89 37.74 48.10
N SER A 9 -42.64 38.54 47.05
CA SER A 9 -41.72 39.68 47.05
C SER A 9 -40.25 39.36 47.05
N GLY A 10 -39.59 39.49 45.86
CA GLY A 10 -38.42 40.31 45.61
C GLY A 10 -37.04 39.76 46.02
N HIS A 11 -36.24 39.30 45.02
CA HIS A 11 -34.85 39.82 44.94
C HIS A 11 -34.30 39.57 43.52
N GLN A 12 -33.81 40.65 42.89
CA GLN A 12 -33.10 40.64 41.66
C GLN A 12 -31.70 40.05 41.91
N GLY A 13 -31.36 38.97 41.26
CA GLY A 13 -30.02 38.44 41.15
C GLY A 13 -29.72 38.22 39.67
N LYS A 14 -28.88 39.07 39.10
CA LYS A 14 -28.33 38.93 37.76
C LYS A 14 -27.33 37.77 37.80
N ASP A 15 -27.65 36.64 37.23
CA ASP A 15 -26.69 35.62 36.88
C ASP A 15 -26.68 35.40 35.37
N THR A 16 -25.64 35.95 34.76
CA THR A 16 -25.19 35.72 33.41
C THR A 16 -24.63 34.28 33.28
N LEU A 17 -25.48 33.31 33.05
CA LEU A 17 -25.07 31.98 32.62
C LEU A 17 -24.93 31.97 31.11
N GLY A 18 -23.67 32.13 30.68
CA GLY A 18 -23.25 31.93 29.32
C GLY A 18 -23.66 30.54 28.81
N ARG A 19 -24.58 30.51 27.87
CA ARG A 19 -24.83 29.35 27.03
C ARG A 19 -23.54 29.09 26.22
N ARG A 20 -22.73 28.14 26.66
CA ARG A 20 -21.76 27.51 25.79
C ARG A 20 -22.54 26.70 24.74
N ALA A 21 -22.64 27.26 23.55
CA ALA A 21 -23.04 26.55 22.36
C ALA A 21 -21.97 25.50 22.08
N CYS A 22 -22.25 24.23 22.39
CA CYS A 22 -21.54 23.09 21.84
C CYS A 22 -21.98 22.94 20.38
N GLY A 23 -21.42 23.76 19.51
CA GLY A 23 -21.54 23.66 18.06
C GLY A 23 -20.14 23.50 17.48
N GLY A 24 -19.51 22.40 17.77
CA GLY A 24 -18.33 21.95 17.01
C GLY A 24 -18.83 21.24 15.77
N ASN A 25 -19.22 21.99 14.73
CA ASN A 25 -19.17 21.48 13.37
C ASN A 25 -17.69 21.25 13.08
N ALA A 26 -17.24 19.99 13.12
CA ALA A 26 -16.03 19.60 12.46
C ALA A 26 -16.26 19.82 10.96
N GLU A 27 -15.91 21.00 10.48
CA GLU A 27 -15.67 21.22 9.05
C GLU A 27 -14.49 20.32 8.67
N TYR A 28 -14.80 19.10 8.21
CA TYR A 28 -13.85 18.33 7.44
C TYR A 28 -13.62 19.11 6.15
N PRO A 29 -12.38 19.57 5.85
CA PRO A 29 -12.15 20.35 4.67
C PRO A 29 -12.53 19.52 3.44
N LEU A 30 -13.25 20.14 2.48
CA LEU A 30 -13.68 19.50 1.22
C LEU A 30 -12.54 18.77 0.48
N MET A 31 -11.30 19.21 0.69
CA MET A 31 -10.08 18.56 0.17
C MET A 31 -9.88 17.16 0.74
N ASP A 32 -10.18 16.93 2.02
CA ASP A 32 -10.02 15.60 2.62
C ASP A 32 -11.06 14.62 2.10
N THR A 33 -12.30 15.08 1.90
CA THR A 33 -13.39 14.26 1.33
C THR A 33 -13.06 13.82 -0.09
N LEU A 34 -12.58 14.74 -0.94
CA LEU A 34 -12.24 14.43 -2.33
C LEU A 34 -11.04 13.47 -2.41
N THR A 35 -10.02 13.70 -1.59
CA THR A 35 -8.86 12.81 -1.47
C THR A 35 -9.30 11.41 -1.05
N TYR A 36 -10.21 11.30 -0.10
CA TYR A 36 -10.78 10.03 0.34
C TYR A 36 -11.55 9.33 -0.79
N GLU A 37 -12.43 10.03 -1.52
CA GLU A 37 -13.18 9.46 -2.65
C GLU A 37 -12.27 8.93 -3.75
N ILE A 38 -11.21 9.68 -4.10
CA ILE A 38 -10.24 9.24 -5.09
C ILE A 38 -9.47 8.02 -4.58
N SER A 39 -9.02 8.04 -3.32
CA SER A 39 -8.28 6.92 -2.71
C SER A 39 -9.12 5.66 -2.62
N SER A 40 -10.37 5.76 -2.18
CA SER A 40 -11.30 4.64 -2.08
C SER A 40 -11.63 4.04 -3.46
N THR A 41 -11.87 4.91 -4.47
CA THR A 41 -12.11 4.45 -5.84
C THR A 41 -10.85 3.79 -6.43
N ALA A 42 -9.66 4.36 -6.17
CA ALA A 42 -8.39 3.77 -6.61
C ALA A 42 -8.13 2.44 -5.91
N ALA A 43 -8.40 2.34 -4.61
CA ALA A 43 -8.26 1.10 -3.84
C ALA A 43 -9.08 -0.05 -4.43
N ARG A 44 -10.33 0.20 -4.78
CA ARG A 44 -11.17 -0.78 -5.46
C ARG A 44 -10.54 -1.25 -6.78
N LEU A 45 -10.02 -0.33 -7.60
CA LEU A 45 -9.36 -0.68 -8.86
C LEU A 45 -8.07 -1.48 -8.66
N VAL A 46 -7.34 -1.22 -7.58
CA VAL A 46 -6.15 -2.01 -7.21
C VAL A 46 -6.54 -3.43 -6.81
N VAL A 47 -7.55 -3.58 -5.96
CA VAL A 47 -7.96 -4.89 -5.42
C VAL A 47 -8.70 -5.73 -6.46
N ASP A 48 -9.66 -5.13 -7.17
CA ASP A 48 -10.55 -5.86 -8.07
C ASP A 48 -9.93 -6.09 -9.47
N GLU A 49 -9.03 -5.20 -9.91
CA GLU A 49 -8.48 -5.24 -11.27
C GLU A 49 -6.95 -5.39 -11.30
N GLY A 50 -6.27 -5.45 -10.15
CA GLY A 50 -4.81 -5.60 -10.08
C GLY A 50 -4.03 -4.39 -10.57
N LEU A 51 -4.62 -3.18 -10.60
CA LEU A 51 -3.93 -2.00 -11.11
C LEU A 51 -2.87 -1.49 -10.12
N GLU A 52 -1.74 -1.05 -10.64
CA GLU A 52 -0.74 -0.27 -9.91
C GLU A 52 -1.34 1.05 -9.39
N TYR A 53 -0.84 1.59 -8.27
CA TYR A 53 -1.37 2.81 -7.64
C TYR A 53 -1.43 4.01 -8.60
N GLY A 54 -0.42 4.21 -9.44
CA GLY A 54 -0.39 5.32 -10.40
C GLY A 54 -1.53 5.27 -11.42
N PRO A 55 -1.66 4.18 -12.20
CA PRO A 55 -2.79 3.95 -13.09
C PRO A 55 -4.13 3.99 -12.38
N ALA A 56 -4.27 3.36 -11.20
CA ALA A 56 -5.50 3.32 -10.43
C ALA A 56 -5.99 4.72 -10.04
N LYS A 57 -5.10 5.58 -9.53
CA LYS A 57 -5.42 6.98 -9.20
C LYS A 57 -5.91 7.77 -10.41
N ARG A 58 -5.23 7.65 -11.56
CA ARG A 58 -5.65 8.33 -12.80
C ARG A 58 -6.99 7.82 -13.31
N ARG A 59 -7.25 6.52 -13.22
CA ARG A 59 -8.51 5.91 -13.61
C ARG A 59 -9.64 6.29 -12.65
N ALA A 60 -9.36 6.40 -11.35
CA ALA A 60 -10.30 6.90 -10.35
C ALA A 60 -10.76 8.33 -10.65
N LEU A 61 -9.84 9.26 -10.99
CA LEU A 61 -10.22 10.60 -11.44
C LEU A 61 -11.20 10.57 -12.61
N LYS A 62 -10.91 9.75 -13.62
CA LYS A 62 -11.76 9.63 -14.81
C LYS A 62 -13.15 9.06 -14.47
N SER A 63 -13.21 8.04 -13.61
CA SER A 63 -14.49 7.43 -13.21
C SER A 63 -15.35 8.35 -12.34
N LEU A 64 -14.73 9.24 -11.57
CA LEU A 64 -15.41 10.26 -10.76
C LEU A 64 -15.76 11.53 -11.57
N GLY A 65 -15.43 11.59 -12.86
CA GLY A 65 -15.67 12.76 -13.70
C GLY A 65 -14.85 13.99 -13.33
N LEU A 66 -13.73 13.81 -12.62
CA LEU A 66 -12.88 14.88 -12.15
C LEU A 66 -11.88 15.35 -13.22
N PRO A 67 -11.50 16.65 -13.23
CA PRO A 67 -10.49 17.17 -14.13
C PRO A 67 -9.15 16.46 -13.95
N ALA A 68 -8.42 16.19 -15.04
CA ALA A 68 -7.10 15.56 -15.01
C ALA A 68 -6.04 16.31 -14.18
N ARG A 69 -6.24 17.61 -13.94
CA ARG A 69 -5.39 18.48 -13.10
C ARG A 69 -5.69 18.37 -11.59
N THR A 70 -6.72 17.62 -11.21
CA THR A 70 -7.05 17.41 -9.79
C THR A 70 -5.86 16.76 -9.07
N PRO A 71 -5.43 17.28 -7.90
CA PRO A 71 -4.34 16.69 -7.13
C PRO A 71 -4.63 15.23 -6.82
N LEU A 72 -3.66 14.36 -7.06
CA LEU A 72 -3.76 12.95 -6.74
C LEU A 72 -3.41 12.72 -5.27
N PRO A 73 -4.10 11.79 -4.59
CA PRO A 73 -3.68 11.33 -3.27
C PRO A 73 -2.27 10.75 -3.32
N ASP A 74 -1.54 10.80 -2.23
CA ASP A 74 -0.27 10.11 -2.12
C ASP A 74 -0.46 8.57 -2.10
N ASN A 75 0.64 7.83 -2.14
CA ASN A 75 0.55 6.38 -2.14
C ASN A 75 0.13 5.83 -0.77
N GLU A 76 0.42 6.54 0.31
CA GLU A 76 0.05 6.14 1.67
C GLU A 76 -1.47 6.18 1.86
N ALA A 77 -2.13 7.25 1.35
CA ALA A 77 -3.59 7.35 1.41
C ALA A 77 -4.29 6.25 0.59
N VAL A 78 -3.74 5.90 -0.58
CA VAL A 78 -4.26 4.78 -1.38
C VAL A 78 -4.02 3.45 -0.68
N GLU A 79 -2.85 3.23 -0.10
CA GLU A 79 -2.53 2.00 0.64
C GLU A 79 -3.45 1.79 1.84
N GLU A 80 -3.77 2.85 2.58
CA GLU A 80 -4.72 2.78 3.69
C GLU A 80 -6.12 2.39 3.19
N ALA A 81 -6.60 3.05 2.13
CA ALA A 81 -7.88 2.70 1.51
C ALA A 81 -7.92 1.27 0.97
N VAL A 82 -6.78 0.74 0.45
CA VAL A 82 -6.66 -0.67 0.04
C VAL A 82 -6.77 -1.60 1.25
N ARG A 83 -6.15 -1.27 2.38
CA ARG A 83 -6.27 -2.06 3.62
C ARG A 83 -7.73 -2.11 4.11
N GLU A 84 -8.40 -0.96 4.12
CA GLU A 84 -9.82 -0.88 4.50
C GLU A 84 -10.69 -1.71 3.55
N HIS A 85 -10.47 -1.60 2.23
CA HIS A 85 -11.22 -2.35 1.24
C HIS A 85 -11.02 -3.88 1.40
N ILE A 86 -9.78 -4.32 1.57
CA ILE A 86 -9.46 -5.73 1.82
C ILE A 86 -10.13 -6.23 3.10
N ALA A 87 -10.07 -5.48 4.19
CA ALA A 87 -10.68 -5.86 5.45
C ALA A 87 -12.21 -6.00 5.36
N LEU A 88 -12.86 -5.21 4.50
CA LEU A 88 -14.30 -5.25 4.33
C LEU A 88 -14.78 -6.32 3.34
N PHE A 89 -14.03 -6.57 2.26
CA PHE A 89 -14.52 -7.36 1.13
C PHE A 89 -13.71 -8.63 0.83
N CYS A 90 -12.47 -8.74 1.32
CA CYS A 90 -11.55 -9.83 0.98
C CYS A 90 -10.98 -10.54 2.22
N ALA A 91 -11.55 -10.31 3.41
CA ALA A 91 -11.01 -10.82 4.67
C ALA A 91 -10.84 -12.35 4.70
N ASP A 92 -11.71 -13.08 4.01
CA ASP A 92 -11.70 -14.56 4.00
C ASP A 92 -10.67 -15.15 3.02
N THR A 93 -10.33 -14.46 1.93
CA THR A 93 -9.49 -15.00 0.85
C THR A 93 -8.09 -14.42 0.83
N GLN A 94 -7.97 -13.12 1.09
CA GLN A 94 -6.72 -12.38 0.96
C GLN A 94 -5.56 -12.91 1.82
N PRO A 95 -5.75 -13.38 3.08
CA PRO A 95 -4.64 -13.92 3.86
C PRO A 95 -4.00 -15.15 3.21
N GLY A 96 -4.80 -16.04 2.62
CA GLY A 96 -4.30 -17.21 1.89
C GLY A 96 -3.58 -16.82 0.59
N GLU A 97 -4.12 -15.87 -0.16
CA GLU A 97 -3.53 -15.35 -1.38
C GLU A 97 -2.18 -14.66 -1.10
N LEU A 98 -2.12 -13.82 -0.07
CA LEU A 98 -0.90 -13.14 0.35
C LEU A 98 0.18 -14.14 0.81
N ALA A 99 -0.20 -15.15 1.57
CA ALA A 99 0.73 -16.19 2.01
C ALA A 99 1.30 -16.97 0.82
N ALA A 100 0.49 -17.28 -0.18
CA ALA A 100 0.92 -17.93 -1.43
C ALA A 100 1.95 -17.06 -2.19
N LEU A 101 1.66 -15.77 -2.36
CA LEU A 101 2.56 -14.82 -3.01
C LEU A 101 3.89 -14.66 -2.23
N ARG A 102 3.85 -14.60 -0.91
CA ARG A 102 5.07 -14.54 -0.07
C ARG A 102 5.92 -15.80 -0.18
N ARG A 103 5.30 -16.99 -0.25
CA ARG A 103 6.04 -18.24 -0.50
C ARG A 103 6.70 -18.25 -1.86
N LEU A 104 5.99 -17.83 -2.90
CA LEU A 104 6.58 -17.71 -4.23
C LEU A 104 7.72 -16.68 -4.27
N ALA A 105 7.54 -15.52 -3.61
CA ALA A 105 8.59 -14.53 -3.47
C ALA A 105 9.83 -15.09 -2.76
N LEU A 106 9.64 -15.85 -1.68
CA LEU A 106 10.72 -16.48 -0.94
C LEU A 106 11.54 -17.44 -1.82
N VAL A 107 10.88 -18.27 -2.64
CA VAL A 107 11.55 -19.17 -3.60
C VAL A 107 12.45 -18.37 -4.56
N TRP A 108 11.97 -17.26 -5.09
CA TRP A 108 12.77 -16.42 -6.00
C TRP A 108 13.89 -15.68 -5.27
N MET A 109 13.64 -15.21 -4.05
CA MET A 109 14.67 -14.58 -3.24
C MET A 109 15.79 -15.57 -2.87
N GLU A 110 15.47 -16.82 -2.54
CA GLU A 110 16.45 -17.88 -2.26
C GLU A 110 17.30 -18.22 -3.52
N ARG A 111 16.67 -18.31 -4.68
CA ARG A 111 17.38 -18.54 -5.96
C ARG A 111 18.37 -17.42 -6.30
N LEU A 112 18.10 -16.21 -5.83
CA LEU A 112 18.88 -15.00 -6.10
C LEU A 112 19.57 -14.45 -4.85
N GLU A 113 19.81 -15.28 -3.83
CA GLU A 113 20.38 -14.88 -2.54
C GLU A 113 21.71 -14.12 -2.68
N GLY A 114 22.55 -14.49 -3.66
CA GLY A 114 23.80 -13.81 -3.94
C GLY A 114 23.67 -12.32 -4.30
N PHE A 115 22.48 -11.87 -4.68
CA PHE A 115 22.18 -10.48 -5.05
C PHE A 115 21.44 -9.70 -3.94
N ARG A 116 21.49 -10.16 -2.69
CA ARG A 116 20.87 -9.51 -1.53
C ARG A 116 19.41 -9.10 -1.77
N PRO A 117 18.53 -10.06 -2.10
CA PRO A 117 17.16 -9.79 -2.47
C PRO A 117 16.34 -9.21 -1.31
N HIS A 118 15.52 -8.23 -1.61
CA HIS A 118 14.57 -7.64 -0.67
C HIS A 118 13.17 -7.59 -1.30
N LEU A 119 12.20 -8.14 -0.62
CA LEU A 119 10.80 -8.08 -1.01
C LEU A 119 10.23 -6.70 -0.68
N GLY A 120 9.58 -6.07 -1.65
CA GLY A 120 8.89 -4.78 -1.51
C GLY A 120 7.46 -4.82 -2.01
N GLY A 121 6.85 -3.64 -2.13
CA GLY A 121 5.51 -3.47 -2.68
C GLY A 121 4.40 -4.11 -1.85
N ALA A 122 3.26 -4.36 -2.51
CA ALA A 122 2.03 -4.82 -1.86
C ALA A 122 2.21 -6.17 -1.11
N VAL A 123 3.02 -7.09 -1.64
CA VAL A 123 3.28 -8.40 -1.02
C VAL A 123 4.01 -8.25 0.32
N TRP A 124 4.99 -7.34 0.39
CA TRP A 124 5.67 -7.01 1.63
C TRP A 124 4.73 -6.29 2.61
N GLN A 125 4.02 -5.26 2.13
CA GLN A 125 3.15 -4.42 2.94
C GLN A 125 1.88 -5.12 3.43
N GLY A 126 1.56 -6.31 2.89
CA GLY A 126 0.38 -7.08 3.28
C GLY A 126 -0.92 -6.65 2.60
N THR A 127 -0.82 -5.87 1.52
CA THR A 127 -1.97 -5.39 0.74
C THR A 127 -2.14 -6.08 -0.61
N ALA A 128 -1.38 -7.15 -0.86
CA ALA A 128 -1.47 -7.91 -2.09
C ALA A 128 -2.68 -8.85 -2.09
N THR A 129 -3.27 -9.01 -3.26
CA THR A 129 -4.27 -10.02 -3.60
C THR A 129 -3.73 -10.93 -4.70
N ARG A 130 -4.48 -11.95 -5.11
CA ARG A 130 -4.10 -12.86 -6.19
C ARG A 130 -3.73 -12.16 -7.50
N LEU A 131 -4.25 -10.93 -7.74
CA LEU A 131 -3.97 -10.13 -8.92
C LEU A 131 -2.71 -9.28 -8.82
N SER A 132 -2.00 -9.34 -7.68
CA SER A 132 -0.82 -8.52 -7.44
C SER A 132 0.46 -9.22 -7.92
N ASP A 133 1.33 -8.46 -8.58
CA ASP A 133 2.67 -8.92 -8.93
C ASP A 133 3.63 -8.83 -7.73
N ILE A 134 4.69 -9.63 -7.80
CA ILE A 134 5.76 -9.69 -6.80
C ILE A 134 6.90 -8.77 -7.23
N HIS A 135 7.32 -7.86 -6.35
CA HIS A 135 8.43 -6.94 -6.59
C HIS A 135 9.60 -7.27 -5.66
N ILE A 136 10.70 -7.73 -6.23
CA ILE A 136 11.95 -8.06 -5.51
C ILE A 136 13.02 -7.08 -5.98
N GLN A 137 13.73 -6.49 -5.05
CA GLN A 137 14.85 -5.61 -5.32
C GLN A 137 16.14 -6.38 -5.10
N LEU A 138 17.03 -6.33 -6.08
CA LEU A 138 18.34 -6.96 -6.06
C LEU A 138 19.40 -5.86 -5.92
N PHE A 139 20.39 -6.08 -5.08
CA PHE A 139 21.49 -5.14 -4.84
C PHE A 139 22.80 -5.81 -5.17
N CYS A 140 23.45 -5.39 -6.27
CA CYS A 140 24.67 -6.02 -6.79
C CYS A 140 25.65 -4.96 -7.31
N ASP A 141 26.94 -5.32 -7.33
CA ASP A 141 28.02 -4.44 -7.79
C ASP A 141 28.04 -4.30 -9.32
N ASP A 142 27.54 -5.32 -10.02
CA ASP A 142 27.36 -5.32 -11.48
C ASP A 142 25.92 -5.72 -11.84
N PRO A 143 25.11 -4.78 -12.38
CA PRO A 143 23.74 -5.05 -12.77
C PRO A 143 23.58 -6.22 -13.75
N LYS A 144 24.56 -6.46 -14.61
CA LYS A 144 24.51 -7.55 -15.59
C LYS A 144 24.67 -8.94 -14.95
N SER A 145 25.19 -9.02 -13.74
CA SER A 145 25.34 -10.29 -13.03
C SER A 145 23.99 -10.95 -12.72
N ALA A 146 22.94 -10.16 -12.43
CA ALA A 146 21.58 -10.67 -12.22
C ALA A 146 20.98 -11.25 -13.52
N GLU A 147 21.16 -10.58 -14.67
CA GLU A 147 20.74 -11.10 -15.97
C GLU A 147 21.47 -12.42 -16.31
N ILE A 148 22.79 -12.48 -16.12
CA ILE A 148 23.59 -13.68 -16.36
C ILE A 148 23.09 -14.84 -15.49
N ALA A 149 22.73 -14.58 -14.24
CA ALA A 149 22.19 -15.61 -13.36
C ALA A 149 20.84 -16.17 -13.86
N LEU A 150 19.94 -15.34 -14.38
CA LEU A 150 18.69 -15.79 -14.99
C LEU A 150 18.92 -16.59 -16.26
N ILE A 151 19.82 -16.13 -17.14
CA ILE A 151 20.21 -16.87 -18.38
C ILE A 151 20.77 -18.25 -18.03
N ASN A 152 21.67 -18.33 -17.05
CA ASN A 152 22.26 -19.60 -16.60
C ASN A 152 21.23 -20.56 -16.00
N GLN A 153 20.15 -20.02 -15.44
CA GLN A 153 19.01 -20.79 -14.90
C GLN A 153 17.95 -21.08 -15.96
N GLN A 154 18.17 -20.67 -17.21
CA GLN A 154 17.22 -20.84 -18.33
C GLN A 154 15.85 -20.23 -18.04
N VAL A 155 15.83 -19.05 -17.41
CA VAL A 155 14.61 -18.30 -17.10
C VAL A 155 14.37 -17.29 -18.22
N ASP A 156 13.19 -17.32 -18.82
CA ASP A 156 12.75 -16.31 -19.78
C ASP A 156 12.31 -15.04 -19.01
N TYR A 157 12.82 -13.90 -19.45
CA TYR A 157 12.50 -12.60 -18.85
C TYR A 157 12.49 -11.47 -19.89
N GLU A 158 11.79 -10.40 -19.59
CA GLU A 158 11.80 -9.13 -20.33
C GLU A 158 12.53 -8.06 -19.52
N VAL A 159 13.32 -7.22 -20.20
CA VAL A 159 14.00 -6.08 -19.57
C VAL A 159 13.22 -4.82 -19.85
N ARG A 160 12.92 -4.04 -18.81
CA ARG A 160 12.29 -2.71 -18.93
C ARG A 160 13.00 -1.72 -18.01
N ALA A 161 13.22 -0.51 -18.51
CA ALA A 161 13.70 0.59 -17.69
C ALA A 161 12.52 1.18 -16.88
N VAL A 162 12.67 1.26 -15.56
CA VAL A 162 11.66 1.80 -14.63
C VAL A 162 12.29 2.82 -13.68
N ASN A 163 11.48 3.69 -13.09
CA ASN A 163 11.97 4.60 -12.06
C ASN A 163 12.16 3.82 -10.74
N GLY A 164 13.37 3.86 -10.23
CA GLY A 164 13.73 3.30 -8.93
C GLY A 164 13.23 4.15 -7.76
N PHE A 165 13.40 3.62 -6.55
CA PHE A 165 13.00 4.32 -5.31
C PHE A 165 13.83 5.59 -5.02
N ASN A 166 15.05 5.68 -5.56
CA ASN A 166 15.95 6.84 -5.49
C ASN A 166 15.67 7.90 -6.57
N GLY A 167 14.69 7.65 -7.48
CA GLY A 167 14.36 8.52 -8.61
C GLY A 167 15.24 8.30 -9.84
N GLU A 168 16.23 7.42 -9.77
CA GLU A 168 17.05 7.02 -10.92
C GLU A 168 16.37 5.90 -11.71
N THR A 169 16.73 5.78 -12.98
CA THR A 169 16.24 4.69 -13.83
C THR A 169 17.04 3.42 -13.55
N VAL A 170 16.32 2.34 -13.29
CA VAL A 170 16.88 1.00 -13.04
C VAL A 170 16.29 -0.03 -13.99
N ASP A 171 17.00 -1.12 -14.23
CA ASP A 171 16.50 -2.24 -15.01
C ASP A 171 15.56 -3.10 -14.14
N ALA A 172 14.36 -3.37 -14.67
CA ALA A 172 13.43 -4.35 -14.14
C ALA A 172 13.44 -5.58 -15.06
N LEU A 173 13.87 -6.71 -14.52
CA LEU A 173 13.82 -8.01 -15.18
C LEU A 173 12.48 -8.64 -14.81
N SER A 174 11.55 -8.67 -15.75
CA SER A 174 10.18 -9.12 -15.54
C SER A 174 9.98 -10.52 -16.08
N LEU A 175 9.48 -11.43 -15.26
CA LEU A 175 9.20 -12.81 -15.62
C LEU A 175 7.85 -13.26 -15.08
N HIS A 176 7.35 -14.40 -15.54
CA HIS A 176 6.15 -15.03 -15.02
C HIS A 176 6.50 -16.35 -14.33
N ALA A 177 6.07 -16.51 -13.11
CA ALA A 177 6.30 -17.71 -12.32
C ALA A 177 4.98 -18.39 -11.96
N ARG A 178 4.90 -19.71 -12.12
CA ARG A 178 3.71 -20.46 -11.72
C ARG A 178 3.59 -20.45 -10.19
N CYS A 179 2.44 -20.03 -9.69
CA CYS A 179 2.05 -20.15 -8.29
C CYS A 179 1.10 -21.34 -8.13
N PRO A 180 1.57 -22.51 -7.64
CA PRO A 180 0.72 -23.71 -7.56
C PRO A 180 -0.50 -23.51 -6.64
N GLU A 181 -0.34 -22.74 -5.59
CA GLU A 181 -1.37 -22.49 -4.58
C GLU A 181 -2.51 -21.63 -5.09
N LEU A 182 -2.22 -20.67 -5.98
CA LEU A 182 -3.24 -19.85 -6.66
C LEU A 182 -3.74 -20.51 -7.96
N GLY A 183 -3.04 -21.53 -8.46
CA GLY A 183 -3.36 -22.22 -9.71
C GLY A 183 -3.05 -21.41 -10.98
N GLU A 184 -2.36 -20.28 -10.86
CA GLU A 184 -2.11 -19.33 -11.96
C GLU A 184 -0.64 -18.89 -12.03
N SER A 185 -0.31 -18.12 -13.05
CA SER A 185 1.00 -17.52 -13.26
C SER A 185 1.00 -16.11 -12.70
N VAL A 186 2.02 -15.76 -11.91
CA VAL A 186 2.17 -14.47 -11.24
C VAL A 186 3.37 -13.75 -11.84
N GLY A 187 3.24 -12.45 -12.07
CA GLY A 187 4.34 -11.60 -12.47
C GLY A 187 5.36 -11.43 -11.34
N VAL A 188 6.64 -11.60 -11.67
CA VAL A 188 7.75 -11.34 -10.74
C VAL A 188 8.69 -10.32 -11.38
N HIS A 189 8.83 -9.19 -10.73
CA HIS A 189 9.65 -8.08 -11.18
C HIS A 189 10.89 -7.96 -10.30
N LEU A 190 12.06 -8.19 -10.90
CA LEU A 190 13.35 -8.08 -10.25
C LEU A 190 13.96 -6.72 -10.61
N LEU A 191 13.95 -5.78 -9.68
CA LEU A 191 14.50 -4.45 -9.87
C LEU A 191 15.97 -4.46 -9.46
N VAL A 192 16.87 -4.16 -10.39
CA VAL A 192 18.31 -4.27 -10.17
C VAL A 192 18.89 -2.92 -9.79
N TYR A 193 19.42 -2.83 -8.58
CA TYR A 193 20.03 -1.63 -8.00
C TYR A 193 21.52 -1.83 -7.77
N ASP A 194 22.26 -0.72 -7.70
CA ASP A 194 23.64 -0.76 -7.21
C ASP A 194 23.69 -1.19 -5.75
N HIS A 195 24.78 -1.85 -5.36
CA HIS A 195 24.98 -2.27 -3.98
C HIS A 195 24.93 -1.09 -2.98
N ASP A 196 25.44 0.06 -3.37
CA ASP A 196 25.48 1.25 -2.51
C ASP A 196 24.10 1.82 -2.21
N ASP A 197 23.10 1.55 -3.06
CA ASP A 197 21.70 1.93 -2.85
C ASP A 197 21.03 1.19 -1.68
N LEU A 198 21.56 0.04 -1.26
CA LEU A 198 20.97 -0.78 -0.21
C LEU A 198 20.73 0.00 1.09
N ARG A 199 21.69 0.83 1.49
CA ARG A 199 21.56 1.63 2.72
C ARG A 199 20.42 2.65 2.63
N GLY A 200 20.22 3.27 1.47
CA GLY A 200 19.09 4.17 1.20
C GLY A 200 17.77 3.44 1.16
N ALA A 201 17.77 2.26 0.57
CA ALA A 201 16.62 1.39 0.39
C ALA A 201 15.95 0.94 1.70
N LEU A 202 16.71 0.79 2.78
CA LEU A 202 16.23 0.28 4.07
C LEU A 202 15.72 1.37 5.02
N LYS A 203 15.76 2.64 4.62
CA LYS A 203 15.24 3.73 5.46
C LYS A 203 13.74 3.55 5.69
N PRO A 204 13.28 3.63 6.97
CA PRO A 204 11.86 3.58 7.26
C PRO A 204 11.09 4.71 6.59
N ASP A 205 9.80 4.46 6.31
CA ASP A 205 8.88 5.48 5.85
C ASP A 205 8.57 6.51 6.96
N ARG A 206 7.71 7.50 6.67
CA ARG A 206 7.32 8.55 7.64
C ARG A 206 6.59 7.98 8.87
N ARG A 207 6.03 6.77 8.77
CA ARG A 207 5.35 6.06 9.86
C ARG A 207 6.28 5.09 10.59
N GLY A 208 7.58 5.06 10.26
CA GLY A 208 8.56 4.16 10.85
C GLY A 208 8.49 2.71 10.35
N ARG A 209 7.70 2.42 9.30
CA ARG A 209 7.56 1.08 8.72
C ARG A 209 8.72 0.82 7.76
N LYS A 210 9.20 -0.41 7.75
CA LYS A 210 10.21 -0.84 6.77
C LYS A 210 9.56 -1.00 5.40
N PRO A 211 10.07 -0.31 4.35
CA PRO A 211 9.47 -0.37 3.02
C PRO A 211 9.70 -1.71 2.31
N ARG A 212 10.63 -2.54 2.82
CA ARG A 212 11.02 -3.84 2.28
C ARG A 212 11.66 -4.71 3.33
N GLY A 213 11.71 -6.03 3.07
CA GLY A 213 12.35 -7.00 3.96
C GLY A 213 13.24 -7.97 3.23
N ASP A 214 14.30 -8.41 3.89
CA ASP A 214 15.19 -9.46 3.45
C ASP A 214 14.58 -10.86 3.59
N LEU A 215 15.32 -11.89 3.20
CA LEU A 215 14.93 -13.30 3.33
C LEU A 215 14.47 -13.68 4.74
N GLY A 216 15.21 -13.23 5.75
CA GLY A 216 14.90 -13.52 7.15
C GLY A 216 13.56 -12.91 7.58
N ALA A 217 13.33 -11.66 7.18
CA ALA A 217 12.09 -10.95 7.46
C ALA A 217 10.87 -11.59 6.75
N VAL A 218 11.02 -12.06 5.50
CA VAL A 218 9.94 -12.75 4.78
C VAL A 218 9.61 -14.10 5.41
N ARG A 219 10.64 -14.86 5.84
CA ARG A 219 10.43 -16.12 6.59
C ARG A 219 9.69 -15.89 7.91
N ALA A 220 10.02 -14.81 8.64
CA ALA A 220 9.31 -14.45 9.87
C ALA A 220 7.82 -14.15 9.61
N LEU A 221 7.52 -13.34 8.57
CA LEU A 221 6.12 -13.07 8.18
C LEU A 221 5.32 -14.32 7.82
N LEU A 222 5.97 -15.33 7.23
CA LEU A 222 5.31 -16.60 6.90
C LEU A 222 5.12 -17.51 8.11
N ALA A 223 5.93 -17.36 9.16
CA ALA A 223 5.79 -18.12 10.40
C ALA A 223 4.70 -17.56 11.33
N GLU A 224 4.35 -16.28 11.15
CA GLU A 224 3.31 -15.58 11.94
C GLU A 224 1.91 -15.68 11.31
N ALA A 225 1.82 -16.13 10.05
CA ALA A 225 0.57 -16.21 9.25
C ALA A 225 -0.09 -17.58 9.40
#